data_e781fca65b04763c14170686226fd10c
#
_entry.id   e781fca65b04763c14170686226fd10c
#
_cell.length_a   1.000
_cell.length_b   1.000
_cell.length_c   1.000
_cell.angle_alpha   90.00
_cell.angle_beta   90.00
_cell.angle_gamma   90.00
#
_symmetry.space_group_name_H-M   'P 1'
#
loop_
_entity.id
_entity.type
_entity.pdbx_description
1 polymer ?
#
loop_
_entity_poly.entity_id
_entity_poly.type
_entity_poly.pdbx_seq_one_letter_code
_entity_poly.pdbx_strand_id
1 'polypeptide(L)'
;MRNAQGESWHSSELKFGDLGDFKLENGAVIRDCRIAYHTSGKLNDDKSNVVLWPTWFTGSSKQLIPLAGSDGYVDPSRYFVIFVDALGNGISSSPSNSSVQPRMEFPVFTIRDMVNSQYRLLTENLGINHIHAVMGISMGGMQTFQWIVSYPEFMDKAVAIVGSPRLTAYDMLLWRAEESAIREDKDWNGGVADVAPRLFGFCRTDENQARSVDGAGSDRRPCEFGRGTLFALTFGVGKTNSSSKNSQKMPQTDAQLVYSAPNRM
;
A
#
# COMPACT_ATOMS: atom_id res chain seq x y z
N MET A 1 10.20 -19.39 0.53
CA MET A 1 10.25 -19.84 -0.89
C MET A 1 11.71 -19.93 -1.29
N ARG A 2 12.08 -20.86 -2.15
CA ARG A 2 13.48 -21.03 -2.61
C ARG A 2 13.53 -20.79 -4.12
N ASN A 3 14.60 -20.16 -4.59
CA ASN A 3 14.85 -20.06 -6.04
C ASN A 3 15.28 -21.44 -6.62
N ALA A 4 15.43 -21.51 -7.94
CA ALA A 4 15.91 -22.72 -8.62
C ALA A 4 17.31 -23.17 -8.15
N GLN A 5 18.08 -22.30 -7.48
CA GLN A 5 19.38 -22.58 -6.88
C GLN A 5 19.30 -22.89 -5.37
N GLY A 6 18.08 -22.98 -4.78
CA GLY A 6 17.90 -23.34 -3.37
C GLY A 6 18.11 -22.18 -2.38
N GLU A 7 18.31 -20.95 -2.85
CA GLU A 7 18.44 -19.78 -2.01
C GLU A 7 17.05 -19.34 -1.52
N SER A 8 16.91 -19.15 -0.22
CA SER A 8 15.67 -18.64 0.35
C SER A 8 15.61 -17.12 0.18
N TRP A 9 14.57 -16.64 -0.48
CA TRP A 9 14.22 -15.22 -0.46
C TRP A 9 13.71 -14.88 0.93
N HIS A 10 14.62 -14.43 1.79
CA HIS A 10 14.21 -13.91 3.08
C HIS A 10 13.76 -12.46 2.86
N SER A 11 12.53 -12.16 3.24
CA SER A 11 12.20 -10.76 3.49
C SER A 11 13.06 -10.28 4.64
N SER A 12 13.57 -9.07 4.54
CA SER A 12 14.29 -8.46 5.64
C SER A 12 13.39 -8.40 6.90
N GLU A 13 14.00 -8.24 8.06
CA GLU A 13 13.28 -7.78 9.24
C GLU A 13 12.55 -6.48 8.95
N LEU A 14 11.50 -6.20 9.74
CA LEU A 14 10.79 -4.94 9.69
C LEU A 14 11.74 -3.79 10.00
N LYS A 15 11.81 -2.82 9.11
CA LYS A 15 12.66 -1.63 9.21
C LYS A 15 11.79 -0.39 9.32
N PHE A 16 12.37 0.69 9.84
CA PHE A 16 11.74 1.99 9.93
C PHE A 16 12.63 3.05 9.31
N GLY A 17 12.04 3.91 8.48
CA GLY A 17 12.62 5.18 8.05
C GLY A 17 12.07 6.30 8.91
N ASP A 18 12.95 7.06 9.54
CA ASP A 18 12.58 8.21 10.35
C ASP A 18 12.46 9.44 9.45
N LEU A 19 11.31 10.10 9.52
CA LEU A 19 11.02 11.32 8.77
C LEU A 19 10.99 12.57 9.67
N GLY A 20 11.15 12.40 10.98
CA GLY A 20 11.02 13.49 11.96
C GLY A 20 9.64 14.14 11.92
N ASP A 21 9.57 15.45 12.05
CA ASP A 21 8.33 16.21 11.90
C ASP A 21 7.91 16.24 10.43
N PHE A 22 6.82 15.54 10.12
CA PHE A 22 6.31 15.39 8.76
C PHE A 22 5.13 16.33 8.51
N LYS A 23 5.35 17.36 7.68
CA LYS A 23 4.33 18.33 7.32
C LYS A 23 3.38 17.77 6.26
N LEU A 24 2.09 17.82 6.55
CA LEU A 24 0.99 17.43 5.67
C LEU A 24 0.58 18.55 4.71
N GLU A 25 -0.14 18.18 3.63
CA GLU A 25 -0.62 19.16 2.64
C GLU A 25 -1.62 20.19 3.24
N ASN A 26 -2.35 19.82 4.29
CA ASN A 26 -3.26 20.72 5.01
C ASN A 26 -2.54 21.65 6.02
N GLY A 27 -1.22 21.56 6.12
CA GLY A 27 -0.39 22.34 7.02
C GLY A 27 -0.21 21.77 8.41
N ALA A 28 -0.94 20.73 8.79
CA ALA A 28 -0.71 20.01 10.05
C ALA A 28 0.63 19.24 10.01
N VAL A 29 1.10 18.79 11.16
CA VAL A 29 2.37 18.09 11.28
C VAL A 29 2.17 16.80 12.06
N ILE A 30 2.62 15.68 11.48
CA ILE A 30 2.80 14.43 12.23
C ILE A 30 4.18 14.47 12.87
N ARG A 31 4.21 14.50 14.20
CA ARG A 31 5.46 14.52 14.97
C ARG A 31 6.06 13.13 15.07
N ASP A 32 7.40 13.06 15.05
CA ASP A 32 8.15 11.81 15.14
C ASP A 32 7.64 10.77 14.13
N CYS A 33 7.37 11.24 12.89
CA CYS A 33 6.84 10.41 11.83
C CYS A 33 7.86 9.37 11.37
N ARG A 34 7.47 8.11 11.37
CA ARG A 34 8.27 7.00 10.86
C ARG A 34 7.46 6.10 9.94
N ILE A 35 8.10 5.61 8.91
CA ILE A 35 7.50 4.72 7.92
C ILE A 35 8.16 3.34 8.02
N ALA A 36 7.34 2.33 8.26
CA ALA A 36 7.77 0.94 8.34
C ALA A 36 7.83 0.30 6.96
N TYR A 37 8.78 -0.60 6.75
CA TYR A 37 8.90 -1.32 5.49
C TYR A 37 9.68 -2.63 5.64
N HIS A 38 9.42 -3.56 4.73
CA HIS A 38 10.27 -4.74 4.49
C HIS A 38 10.93 -4.62 3.12
N THR A 39 12.01 -5.37 2.92
CA THR A 39 12.65 -5.47 1.60
C THR A 39 12.84 -6.93 1.21
N SER A 40 12.80 -7.22 -0.08
CA SER A 40 13.15 -8.53 -0.63
C SER A 40 13.92 -8.37 -1.93
N GLY A 41 14.81 -9.30 -2.23
CA GLY A 41 15.68 -9.22 -3.38
C GLY A 41 17.00 -8.47 -3.11
N LYS A 42 17.80 -8.28 -4.14
CA LYS A 42 19.09 -7.59 -4.07
C LYS A 42 19.02 -6.29 -4.84
N LEU A 43 19.36 -5.18 -4.16
CA LEU A 43 19.53 -3.89 -4.81
C LEU A 43 20.78 -3.92 -5.68
N ASN A 44 20.65 -3.52 -6.95
CA ASN A 44 21.82 -3.36 -7.82
C ASN A 44 22.59 -2.07 -7.55
N ASP A 45 23.81 -1.96 -8.07
CA ASP A 45 24.72 -0.86 -7.75
C ASP A 45 24.19 0.50 -8.21
N ASP A 46 23.49 0.55 -9.34
CA ASP A 46 22.87 1.76 -9.90
C ASP A 46 21.45 2.02 -9.38
N LYS A 47 20.94 1.15 -8.50
CA LYS A 47 19.60 1.23 -7.90
C LYS A 47 18.45 1.25 -8.91
N SER A 48 18.67 0.74 -10.14
CA SER A 48 17.68 0.79 -11.22
C SER A 48 16.59 -0.27 -11.12
N ASN A 49 16.72 -1.27 -10.23
CA ASN A 49 15.81 -2.41 -10.12
C ASN A 49 14.82 -2.31 -8.95
N VAL A 50 14.55 -1.13 -8.45
CA VAL A 50 13.67 -0.94 -7.28
C VAL A 50 12.20 -1.00 -7.69
N VAL A 51 11.40 -1.81 -6.98
CA VAL A 51 9.95 -1.82 -7.04
C VAL A 51 9.38 -1.41 -5.69
N LEU A 52 8.60 -0.35 -5.67
CA LEU A 52 7.88 0.11 -4.48
C LEU A 52 6.49 -0.52 -4.44
N TRP A 53 6.11 -1.10 -3.30
CA TRP A 53 4.81 -1.73 -3.12
C TRP A 53 4.15 -1.30 -1.79
N PRO A 54 3.35 -0.22 -1.78
CA PRO A 54 2.60 0.21 -0.62
C PRO A 54 1.41 -0.72 -0.32
N THR A 55 1.06 -0.82 0.96
CA THR A 55 -0.03 -1.67 1.44
C THR A 55 -1.41 -1.16 1.03
N TRP A 56 -2.38 -2.07 0.98
CA TRP A 56 -3.81 -1.75 0.91
C TRP A 56 -4.34 -1.26 2.27
N PHE A 57 -5.59 -0.81 2.29
CA PHE A 57 -6.29 -0.45 3.53
C PHE A 57 -6.34 -1.66 4.49
N THR A 58 -6.01 -1.45 5.76
CA THR A 58 -5.88 -2.50 6.79
C THR A 58 -4.75 -3.52 6.57
N GLY A 59 -3.99 -3.41 5.48
CA GLY A 59 -2.91 -4.32 5.17
C GLY A 59 -1.60 -4.01 5.87
N SER A 60 -0.71 -5.00 5.92
CA SER A 60 0.67 -4.84 6.36
C SER A 60 1.65 -5.27 5.27
N SER A 61 2.86 -4.74 5.30
CA SER A 61 3.95 -5.13 4.40
C SER A 61 4.24 -6.63 4.49
N LYS A 62 4.09 -7.24 5.67
CA LYS A 62 4.22 -8.69 5.90
C LYS A 62 3.23 -9.51 5.06
N GLN A 63 2.02 -8.99 4.82
CA GLN A 63 1.00 -9.64 4.01
C GLN A 63 1.26 -9.52 2.49
N LEU A 64 2.05 -8.53 2.07
CA LEU A 64 2.47 -8.38 0.67
C LEU A 64 3.58 -9.36 0.28
N ILE A 65 4.48 -9.69 1.21
CA ILE A 65 5.66 -10.52 0.96
C ILE A 65 5.32 -11.86 0.27
N PRO A 66 4.30 -12.63 0.69
CA PRO A 66 3.93 -13.88 0.04
C PRO A 66 3.41 -13.74 -1.40
N LEU A 67 3.03 -12.52 -1.80
CA LEU A 67 2.55 -12.23 -3.15
C LEU A 67 3.69 -11.97 -4.13
N ALA A 68 4.93 -11.83 -3.64
CA ALA A 68 6.14 -11.76 -4.45
C ALA A 68 6.75 -13.16 -4.60
N GLY A 69 7.42 -13.40 -5.75
CA GLY A 69 8.06 -14.67 -6.08
C GLY A 69 8.14 -14.87 -7.58
N SER A 70 8.74 -15.96 -8.03
CA SER A 70 8.84 -16.30 -9.47
C SER A 70 7.47 -16.40 -10.16
N ASP A 71 6.46 -16.89 -9.43
CA ASP A 71 5.09 -17.03 -9.93
C ASP A 71 4.16 -15.96 -9.32
N GLY A 72 4.73 -14.98 -8.61
CA GLY A 72 4.02 -13.88 -7.97
C GLY A 72 3.87 -12.64 -8.86
N TYR A 73 3.40 -11.55 -8.26
CA TYR A 73 3.23 -10.28 -8.96
C TYR A 73 4.55 -9.60 -9.31
N VAL A 74 5.60 -9.84 -8.54
CA VAL A 74 6.96 -9.32 -8.74
C VAL A 74 7.97 -10.37 -8.28
N ASP A 75 9.01 -10.57 -9.08
CA ASP A 75 10.05 -11.55 -8.79
C ASP A 75 11.26 -10.90 -8.08
N PRO A 76 11.50 -11.21 -6.79
CA PRO A 76 12.64 -10.67 -6.03
C PRO A 76 14.01 -11.17 -6.52
N SER A 77 14.06 -12.15 -7.42
CA SER A 77 15.32 -12.54 -8.06
C SER A 77 15.81 -11.49 -9.06
N ARG A 78 14.91 -10.68 -9.57
CA ARG A 78 15.17 -9.65 -10.58
C ARG A 78 15.08 -8.24 -10.03
N TYR A 79 14.21 -8.03 -9.02
CA TYR A 79 13.89 -6.74 -8.48
C TYR A 79 14.18 -6.65 -6.99
N PHE A 80 14.60 -5.48 -6.56
CA PHE A 80 14.63 -5.13 -5.15
C PHE A 80 13.29 -4.53 -4.77
N VAL A 81 12.49 -5.31 -4.04
CA VAL A 81 11.12 -4.92 -3.69
C VAL A 81 11.11 -4.29 -2.31
N ILE A 82 10.52 -3.10 -2.20
CA ILE A 82 10.28 -2.38 -0.95
C ILE A 82 8.80 -2.42 -0.66
N PHE A 83 8.39 -3.23 0.31
CA PHE A 83 7.01 -3.32 0.79
C PHE A 83 6.82 -2.29 1.89
N VAL A 84 6.04 -1.25 1.63
CA VAL A 84 5.87 -0.14 2.56
C VAL A 84 4.54 -0.24 3.29
N ASP A 85 4.59 -0.20 4.61
CA ASP A 85 3.43 -0.01 5.45
C ASP A 85 2.91 1.42 5.29
N ALA A 86 1.70 1.57 4.75
CA ALA A 86 1.12 2.89 4.52
C ALA A 86 0.97 3.67 5.83
N LEU A 87 1.18 4.97 5.78
CA LEU A 87 0.90 5.88 6.90
C LEU A 87 -0.52 5.62 7.44
N GLY A 88 -0.66 5.47 8.74
CA GLY A 88 -1.95 5.21 9.39
C GLY A 88 -2.35 3.74 9.52
N ASN A 89 -1.55 2.77 9.06
CA ASN A 89 -1.91 1.34 9.10
C ASN A 89 -1.66 0.64 10.45
N GLY A 90 -1.20 1.36 11.47
CA GLY A 90 -0.92 0.79 12.79
C GLY A 90 0.52 0.30 12.98
N ILE A 91 1.35 0.22 11.91
CA ILE A 91 2.77 -0.16 11.95
C ILE A 91 3.64 1.08 11.67
N SER A 92 3.45 1.76 10.56
CA SER A 92 3.90 3.13 10.35
C SER A 92 3.19 4.08 11.32
N SER A 93 3.66 5.31 11.47
CA SER A 93 3.03 6.30 12.33
C SER A 93 1.53 6.35 12.11
N SER A 94 0.77 6.23 13.19
CA SER A 94 -0.68 5.99 13.19
C SER A 94 -1.33 6.53 14.45
N PRO A 95 -2.63 6.80 14.44
CA PRO A 95 -3.39 7.17 15.64
C PRO A 95 -3.23 6.16 16.79
N SER A 96 -3.06 4.88 16.46
CA SER A 96 -2.98 3.79 17.43
C SER A 96 -1.60 3.63 18.07
N ASN A 97 -0.53 4.12 17.46
CA ASN A 97 0.85 3.93 17.94
C ASN A 97 1.61 5.23 18.21
N SER A 98 1.02 6.38 17.95
CA SER A 98 1.63 7.66 18.29
C SER A 98 1.52 7.92 19.79
N SER A 99 2.66 8.18 20.45
CA SER A 99 2.70 8.60 21.85
C SER A 99 2.49 10.11 22.02
N VAL A 100 2.74 10.89 20.98
CA VAL A 100 2.70 12.36 21.00
C VAL A 100 1.35 12.90 20.54
N GLN A 101 0.73 12.22 19.59
CA GLN A 101 -0.55 12.59 18.97
C GLN A 101 -1.45 11.36 18.88
N PRO A 102 -1.88 10.77 20.00
CA PRO A 102 -2.64 9.53 19.99
C PRO A 102 -4.07 9.74 19.52
N ARG A 103 -4.65 8.70 18.90
CA ARG A 103 -6.09 8.62 18.59
C ARG A 103 -6.59 9.80 17.76
N MET A 104 -7.60 10.52 18.24
CA MET A 104 -8.21 11.67 17.55
C MET A 104 -7.32 12.92 17.51
N GLU A 105 -6.22 12.95 18.26
CA GLU A 105 -5.20 14.00 18.17
C GLU A 105 -4.27 13.82 16.97
N PHE A 106 -4.26 12.61 16.37
CA PHE A 106 -3.47 12.34 15.18
C PHE A 106 -4.02 13.16 14.01
N PRO A 107 -3.16 13.89 13.27
CA PRO A 107 -3.61 14.74 12.18
C PRO A 107 -4.30 13.95 11.07
N VAL A 108 -5.34 14.53 10.47
CA VAL A 108 -5.96 13.99 9.26
C VAL A 108 -5.00 14.15 8.09
N PHE A 109 -4.76 13.07 7.38
CA PHE A 109 -3.85 13.01 6.23
C PHE A 109 -4.57 12.39 5.01
N THR A 110 -3.97 12.55 3.84
CA THR A 110 -4.52 12.12 2.55
C THR A 110 -3.66 11.05 1.89
N ILE A 111 -4.13 10.49 0.77
CA ILE A 111 -3.33 9.59 -0.09
C ILE A 111 -2.07 10.32 -0.59
N ARG A 112 -2.14 11.62 -0.85
CA ARG A 112 -0.96 12.41 -1.25
C ARG A 112 0.07 12.49 -0.13
N ASP A 113 -0.36 12.65 1.11
CA ASP A 113 0.54 12.62 2.26
C ASP A 113 1.19 11.25 2.44
N MET A 114 0.44 10.15 2.22
CA MET A 114 1.02 8.80 2.21
C MET A 114 2.12 8.68 1.15
N VAL A 115 1.88 9.15 -0.06
CA VAL A 115 2.86 9.11 -1.16
C VAL A 115 4.06 10.01 -0.86
N ASN A 116 3.84 11.21 -0.32
CA ASN A 116 4.92 12.11 0.10
C ASN A 116 5.80 11.48 1.19
N SER A 117 5.22 10.75 2.13
CA SER A 117 5.98 10.03 3.16
C SER A 117 6.85 8.92 2.57
N GLN A 118 6.34 8.19 1.58
CA GLN A 118 7.09 7.16 0.86
C GLN A 118 8.21 7.77 0.00
N TYR A 119 7.96 8.89 -0.65
CA TYR A 119 8.96 9.63 -1.41
C TYR A 119 10.13 10.04 -0.51
N ARG A 120 9.85 10.60 0.67
CA ARG A 120 10.88 10.95 1.64
C ARG A 120 11.60 9.73 2.19
N LEU A 121 10.90 8.62 2.45
CA LEU A 121 11.53 7.34 2.81
C LEU A 121 12.57 6.93 1.76
N LEU A 122 12.19 6.95 0.49
CA LEU A 122 13.08 6.54 -0.60
C LEU A 122 14.29 7.48 -0.73
N THR A 123 14.04 8.79 -0.76
CA THR A 123 15.09 9.79 -1.04
C THR A 123 15.99 10.08 0.15
N GLU A 124 15.41 10.28 1.34
CA GLU A 124 16.14 10.74 2.51
C GLU A 124 16.74 9.58 3.33
N ASN A 125 16.01 8.45 3.47
CA ASN A 125 16.50 7.33 4.27
C ASN A 125 17.24 6.26 3.44
N LEU A 126 16.78 6.01 2.20
CA LEU A 126 17.33 4.92 1.37
C LEU A 126 18.27 5.44 0.25
N GLY A 127 18.31 6.75 0.01
CA GLY A 127 19.11 7.37 -1.04
C GLY A 127 18.73 6.86 -2.43
N ILE A 128 17.44 6.57 -2.65
CA ILE A 128 16.88 6.12 -3.93
C ILE A 128 16.18 7.32 -4.56
N ASN A 129 16.66 7.76 -5.73
CA ASN A 129 16.15 8.93 -6.42
C ASN A 129 15.37 8.61 -7.69
N HIS A 130 15.27 7.31 -8.04
CA HIS A 130 14.46 6.80 -9.15
C HIS A 130 14.14 5.33 -8.88
N ILE A 131 12.96 4.86 -9.32
CA ILE A 131 12.54 3.48 -9.16
C ILE A 131 12.09 2.89 -10.49
N HIS A 132 12.27 1.57 -10.67
CA HIS A 132 11.79 0.86 -11.85
C HIS A 132 10.27 0.88 -11.92
N ALA A 133 9.60 0.63 -10.79
CA ALA A 133 8.14 0.64 -10.77
C ALA A 133 7.57 0.97 -9.38
N VAL A 134 6.37 1.56 -9.40
CA VAL A 134 5.45 1.53 -8.25
C VAL A 134 4.29 0.61 -8.59
N MET A 135 3.91 -0.25 -7.65
CA MET A 135 2.74 -1.11 -7.81
C MET A 135 1.93 -1.17 -6.53
N GLY A 136 0.61 -1.36 -6.66
CA GLY A 136 -0.22 -1.43 -5.46
C GLY A 136 -1.60 -2.00 -5.74
N ILE A 137 -2.18 -2.62 -4.71
CA ILE A 137 -3.50 -3.26 -4.75
C ILE A 137 -4.47 -2.42 -3.91
N SER A 138 -5.69 -2.19 -4.39
CA SER A 138 -6.75 -1.46 -3.70
C SER A 138 -6.28 -0.03 -3.30
N MET A 139 -6.23 0.34 -2.03
CA MET A 139 -5.66 1.61 -1.59
C MET A 139 -4.19 1.76 -2.00
N GLY A 140 -3.42 0.66 -2.11
CA GLY A 140 -2.08 0.67 -2.72
C GLY A 140 -2.12 1.10 -4.18
N GLY A 141 -3.15 0.70 -4.93
CA GLY A 141 -3.42 1.16 -6.29
C GLY A 141 -3.79 2.65 -6.35
N MET A 142 -4.56 3.15 -5.38
CA MET A 142 -4.84 4.60 -5.25
C MET A 142 -3.54 5.39 -5.00
N GLN A 143 -2.66 4.88 -4.15
CA GLN A 143 -1.33 5.46 -3.92
C GLN A 143 -0.49 5.41 -5.21
N THR A 144 -0.57 4.34 -5.98
CA THR A 144 0.10 4.24 -7.29
C THR A 144 -0.35 5.34 -8.26
N PHE A 145 -1.65 5.60 -8.37
CA PHE A 145 -2.15 6.73 -9.17
C PHE A 145 -1.64 8.08 -8.65
N GLN A 146 -1.58 8.25 -7.33
CA GLN A 146 -1.06 9.48 -6.73
C GLN A 146 0.45 9.64 -7.00
N TRP A 147 1.23 8.55 -7.02
CA TRP A 147 2.64 8.55 -7.42
C TRP A 147 2.82 9.08 -8.84
N ILE A 148 2.01 8.59 -9.82
CA ILE A 148 2.05 9.06 -11.22
C ILE A 148 1.84 10.56 -11.31
N VAL A 149 0.93 11.11 -10.50
CA VAL A 149 0.58 12.54 -10.53
C VAL A 149 1.60 13.40 -9.81
N SER A 150 2.11 12.93 -8.65
CA SER A 150 3.01 13.73 -7.83
C SER A 150 4.47 13.68 -8.28
N TYR A 151 4.90 12.52 -8.77
CA TYR A 151 6.31 12.25 -9.07
C TYR A 151 6.49 11.50 -10.40
N PRO A 152 5.97 12.02 -11.53
CA PRO A 152 5.95 11.30 -12.82
C PRO A 152 7.33 10.88 -13.32
N GLU A 153 8.37 11.69 -13.03
CA GLU A 153 9.75 11.41 -13.47
C GLU A 153 10.53 10.50 -12.52
N PHE A 154 9.91 10.10 -11.39
CA PHE A 154 10.59 9.30 -10.37
C PHE A 154 10.54 7.79 -10.66
N MET A 155 9.71 7.35 -11.61
CA MET A 155 9.51 5.94 -11.94
C MET A 155 9.41 5.69 -13.44
N ASP A 156 9.79 4.49 -13.88
CA ASP A 156 9.60 4.06 -15.28
C ASP A 156 8.20 3.50 -15.51
N LYS A 157 7.60 2.82 -14.52
CA LYS A 157 6.34 2.09 -14.64
C LYS A 157 5.46 2.27 -13.40
N ALA A 158 4.16 2.14 -13.61
CA ALA A 158 3.18 2.11 -12.54
C ALA A 158 2.15 1.01 -12.80
N VAL A 159 1.83 0.22 -11.76
CA VAL A 159 0.89 -0.89 -11.82
C VAL A 159 -0.18 -0.73 -10.73
N ALA A 160 -1.33 -0.20 -11.08
CA ALA A 160 -2.46 -0.07 -10.18
C ALA A 160 -3.41 -1.26 -10.35
N ILE A 161 -3.60 -2.04 -9.28
CA ILE A 161 -4.43 -3.25 -9.27
C ILE A 161 -5.66 -2.96 -8.43
N VAL A 162 -6.86 -3.06 -9.02
CA VAL A 162 -8.16 -2.80 -8.38
C VAL A 162 -8.20 -1.50 -7.55
N GLY A 163 -7.39 -0.52 -7.92
CA GLY A 163 -7.40 0.82 -7.36
C GLY A 163 -8.23 1.77 -8.21
N SER A 164 -8.69 2.86 -7.61
CA SER A 164 -9.41 3.92 -8.32
C SER A 164 -8.62 5.24 -8.21
N PRO A 165 -8.43 5.99 -9.31
CA PRO A 165 -7.78 7.30 -9.26
C PRO A 165 -8.66 8.37 -8.59
N ARG A 166 -9.96 8.08 -8.47
CA ARG A 166 -10.95 8.94 -7.82
C ARG A 166 -12.06 8.09 -7.23
N LEU A 167 -12.42 8.37 -5.98
CA LEU A 167 -13.57 7.74 -5.36
C LEU A 167 -14.86 8.09 -6.11
N THR A 168 -15.69 7.08 -6.36
CA THR A 168 -17.04 7.27 -6.89
C THR A 168 -18.00 7.73 -5.80
N ALA A 169 -19.19 8.19 -6.18
CA ALA A 169 -20.23 8.51 -5.21
C ALA A 169 -20.63 7.28 -4.35
N TYR A 170 -20.59 6.08 -4.96
CA TYR A 170 -20.83 4.82 -4.26
C TYR A 170 -19.76 4.53 -3.20
N ASP A 171 -18.48 4.66 -3.56
CA ASP A 171 -17.37 4.49 -2.61
C ASP A 171 -17.50 5.47 -1.44
N MET A 172 -17.81 6.74 -1.74
CA MET A 172 -18.00 7.77 -0.73
C MET A 172 -19.17 7.45 0.22
N LEU A 173 -20.27 6.93 -0.33
CA LEU A 173 -21.42 6.51 0.47
C LEU A 173 -21.06 5.35 1.40
N LEU A 174 -20.34 4.35 0.88
CA LEU A 174 -19.89 3.20 1.66
C LEU A 174 -18.99 3.62 2.83
N TRP A 175 -17.95 4.42 2.57
CA TRP A 175 -17.05 4.93 3.60
C TRP A 175 -17.76 5.80 4.63
N ARG A 176 -18.74 6.60 4.21
CA ARG A 176 -19.56 7.40 5.15
C ARG A 176 -20.45 6.52 6.01
N ALA A 177 -21.05 5.49 5.45
CA ALA A 177 -21.86 4.54 6.22
C ALA A 177 -21.03 3.81 7.27
N GLU A 178 -19.80 3.36 6.92
CA GLU A 178 -18.87 2.75 7.85
C GLU A 178 -18.43 3.72 8.96
N GLU A 179 -18.09 4.95 8.61
CA GLU A 179 -17.75 6.00 9.59
C GLU A 179 -18.91 6.27 10.56
N SER A 180 -20.13 6.42 10.03
CA SER A 180 -21.32 6.65 10.87
C SER A 180 -21.56 5.48 11.80
N ALA A 181 -21.47 4.25 11.30
CA ALA A 181 -21.66 3.06 12.13
C ALA A 181 -20.65 2.97 13.28
N ILE A 182 -19.40 3.40 13.05
CA ILE A 182 -18.38 3.49 14.11
C ILE A 182 -18.73 4.57 15.13
N ARG A 183 -19.09 5.77 14.65
CA ARG A 183 -19.35 6.93 15.52
C ARG A 183 -20.62 6.79 16.35
N GLU A 184 -21.62 6.07 15.83
CA GLU A 184 -22.91 5.83 16.48
C GLU A 184 -22.90 4.59 17.38
N ASP A 185 -21.82 3.81 17.38
CA ASP A 185 -21.71 2.65 18.28
C ASP A 185 -21.63 3.13 19.73
N LYS A 186 -22.45 2.52 20.60
CA LYS A 186 -22.55 2.88 22.03
C LYS A 186 -21.22 2.77 22.79
N ASP A 187 -20.30 1.95 22.30
CA ASP A 187 -18.99 1.73 22.90
C ASP A 187 -17.93 2.69 22.31
N TRP A 188 -18.31 3.57 21.37
CA TRP A 188 -17.42 4.59 20.82
C TRP A 188 -17.03 5.64 21.87
N ASN A 189 -15.77 5.79 22.15
CA ASN A 189 -15.26 6.80 23.06
C ASN A 189 -13.99 7.50 22.50
N GLY A 190 -14.10 8.10 21.33
CA GLY A 190 -12.99 8.84 20.74
C GLY A 190 -11.82 7.96 20.26
N GLY A 191 -12.10 6.76 19.77
CA GLY A 191 -11.10 5.86 19.21
C GLY A 191 -10.47 4.89 20.21
N VAL A 192 -11.08 4.69 21.37
CA VAL A 192 -10.63 3.72 22.38
C VAL A 192 -11.39 2.39 22.29
N ALA A 193 -12.60 2.42 21.73
CA ALA A 193 -13.47 1.26 21.70
C ALA A 193 -13.07 0.24 20.62
N ASP A 194 -13.22 -1.01 20.94
CA ASP A 194 -12.97 -2.16 20.06
C ASP A 194 -14.16 -2.40 19.10
N VAL A 195 -14.57 -1.32 18.41
CA VAL A 195 -15.75 -1.32 17.52
C VAL A 195 -15.42 -1.97 16.16
N ALA A 196 -14.19 -1.82 15.70
CA ALA A 196 -13.76 -2.29 14.40
C ALA A 196 -14.00 -3.80 14.14
N PRO A 197 -13.80 -4.72 15.10
CA PRO A 197 -14.07 -6.13 14.86
C PRO A 197 -15.53 -6.48 14.59
N ARG A 198 -16.48 -5.64 15.06
CA ARG A 198 -17.91 -5.87 14.87
C ARG A 198 -18.42 -5.42 13.51
N LEU A 199 -17.80 -4.36 12.95
CA LEU A 199 -18.17 -3.79 11.66
C LEU A 199 -17.49 -4.48 10.49
N PHE A 200 -16.21 -4.84 10.67
CA PHE A 200 -15.45 -5.57 9.68
C PHE A 200 -15.50 -7.07 9.94
N GLY A 201 -16.69 -7.66 10.14
CA GLY A 201 -16.90 -9.10 10.28
C GLY A 201 -16.37 -9.94 9.11
N PHE A 202 -15.44 -9.40 8.32
CA PHE A 202 -14.74 -9.99 7.22
C PHE A 202 -13.39 -10.55 7.69
N CYS A 203 -13.33 -11.88 7.75
CA CYS A 203 -12.09 -12.67 7.77
C CYS A 203 -10.99 -12.14 8.71
N ARG A 204 -11.18 -12.30 9.99
CA ARG A 204 -10.07 -12.30 10.95
C ARG A 204 -9.35 -13.63 10.82
N THR A 205 -8.24 -13.65 10.10
CA THR A 205 -7.28 -14.76 10.13
C THR A 205 -6.21 -14.46 11.18
N ASP A 206 -6.59 -14.42 12.46
CA ASP A 206 -5.62 -14.46 13.55
C ASP A 206 -5.47 -15.91 13.97
N GLU A 207 -4.35 -16.53 13.62
CA GLU A 207 -3.95 -17.87 14.07
C GLU A 207 -3.91 -18.04 15.60
N ASN A 208 -4.07 -16.98 16.38
CA ASN A 208 -4.01 -16.99 17.84
C ASN A 208 -5.37 -17.07 18.55
N GLN A 209 -6.51 -17.08 17.85
CA GLN A 209 -7.84 -17.28 18.49
C GLN A 209 -8.51 -18.61 18.19
N ALA A 210 -7.81 -19.58 17.64
CA ALA A 210 -8.33 -20.95 17.46
C ALA A 210 -8.43 -21.77 18.75
N ARG A 211 -8.24 -21.17 19.93
CA ARG A 211 -8.28 -21.90 21.23
C ARG A 211 -9.19 -21.25 22.25
N SER A 212 -10.43 -21.01 21.93
CA SER A 212 -11.51 -20.98 22.96
C SER A 212 -12.87 -20.66 22.34
N VAL A 213 -13.50 -21.61 21.70
CA VAL A 213 -14.98 -21.78 21.70
C VAL A 213 -15.24 -23.25 21.50
N ASP A 214 -15.28 -23.98 22.58
CA ASP A 214 -15.93 -25.30 22.63
C ASP A 214 -17.44 -25.12 22.51
N GLY A 215 -18.03 -25.79 21.53
CA GLY A 215 -19.42 -26.14 21.51
C GLY A 215 -20.40 -25.27 20.76
N ALA A 216 -20.41 -25.33 19.43
CA ALA A 216 -21.61 -25.41 18.58
C ALA A 216 -21.17 -25.53 17.12
N GLY A 217 -21.41 -26.68 16.51
CA GLY A 217 -21.07 -26.95 15.11
C GLY A 217 -21.82 -26.02 14.16
N SER A 218 -21.09 -25.26 13.40
CA SER A 218 -21.50 -24.73 12.10
C SER A 218 -20.30 -24.73 11.19
N ASP A 219 -20.41 -25.53 10.15
CA ASP A 219 -19.50 -25.64 9.00
C ASP A 219 -19.24 -24.24 8.39
N ARG A 220 -18.18 -23.57 8.82
CA ARG A 220 -17.69 -22.32 8.20
C ARG A 220 -16.49 -22.68 7.36
N ARG A 221 -16.73 -22.86 6.05
CA ARG A 221 -15.68 -22.96 5.06
C ARG A 221 -14.80 -21.70 5.11
N PRO A 222 -13.47 -21.82 4.95
CA PRO A 222 -12.59 -20.66 4.79
C PRO A 222 -13.05 -19.84 3.60
N CYS A 223 -13.06 -18.51 3.74
CA CYS A 223 -13.27 -17.62 2.60
C CYS A 223 -12.11 -17.83 1.62
N GLU A 224 -12.28 -18.71 0.65
CA GLU A 224 -11.46 -18.69 -0.55
C GLU A 224 -11.75 -17.37 -1.26
N PHE A 225 -10.71 -16.54 -1.45
CA PHE A 225 -10.74 -15.48 -2.43
C PHE A 225 -11.10 -16.14 -3.77
N GLY A 226 -12.35 -15.99 -4.18
CA GLY A 226 -12.80 -16.48 -5.48
C GLY A 226 -11.83 -15.95 -6.54
N ARG A 227 -11.38 -16.84 -7.43
CA ARG A 227 -10.56 -16.50 -8.60
C ARG A 227 -11.34 -15.58 -9.51
N GLY A 228 -11.48 -14.32 -9.09
CA GLY A 228 -12.04 -13.23 -9.88
C GLY A 228 -11.00 -12.72 -10.85
N THR A 229 -11.44 -12.36 -12.04
CA THR A 229 -10.62 -11.73 -13.08
C THR A 229 -9.98 -10.47 -12.53
N LEU A 230 -8.66 -10.49 -12.39
CA LEU A 230 -7.88 -9.37 -11.88
C LEU A 230 -7.63 -8.38 -13.02
N PHE A 231 -8.14 -7.15 -12.92
CA PHE A 231 -7.81 -6.07 -13.85
C PHE A 231 -6.59 -5.32 -13.32
N ALA A 232 -5.48 -5.39 -14.03
CA ALA A 232 -4.31 -4.57 -13.79
C ALA A 232 -4.16 -3.55 -14.90
N LEU A 233 -4.04 -2.27 -14.55
CA LEU A 233 -3.69 -1.19 -15.46
C LEU A 233 -2.20 -0.90 -15.29
N THR A 234 -1.43 -1.08 -16.35
CA THR A 234 -0.01 -0.73 -16.37
C THR A 234 0.17 0.54 -17.19
N PHE A 235 0.79 1.56 -16.61
CA PHE A 235 1.10 2.80 -17.29
C PHE A 235 2.61 2.88 -17.53
N GLY A 236 3.00 3.13 -18.78
CA GLY A 236 4.36 3.55 -19.11
C GLY A 236 4.47 5.07 -18.93
N VAL A 237 5.42 5.54 -18.15
CA VAL A 237 5.73 6.95 -18.02
C VAL A 237 6.68 7.32 -19.14
N GLY A 238 6.17 7.98 -20.20
CA GLY A 238 7.00 8.43 -21.32
C GLY A 238 7.95 9.55 -20.90
N LYS A 239 9.25 9.38 -21.15
CA LYS A 239 10.22 10.48 -21.03
C LYS A 239 9.87 11.54 -22.07
N THR A 240 9.36 12.68 -21.63
CA THR A 240 9.22 13.84 -22.52
C THR A 240 10.59 14.46 -22.75
N ASN A 241 11.14 14.34 -23.94
CA ASN A 241 12.27 15.16 -24.37
C ASN A 241 11.82 16.64 -24.40
N SER A 242 12.21 17.39 -23.39
CA SER A 242 11.95 18.82 -23.32
C SER A 242 12.85 19.59 -24.29
N SER A 243 12.38 19.76 -25.52
CA SER A 243 12.85 20.85 -26.39
C SER A 243 11.69 21.31 -27.26
N SER A 244 10.79 22.11 -26.70
CA SER A 244 10.10 23.20 -27.39
C SER A 244 9.24 23.98 -26.40
N LYS A 245 9.43 25.28 -26.41
CA LYS A 245 8.60 26.27 -25.74
C LYS A 245 7.21 26.29 -26.36
N ASN A 246 6.21 26.30 -25.54
CA ASN A 246 4.81 26.71 -25.70
C ASN A 246 3.75 25.61 -25.73
N SER A 247 2.76 25.93 -24.93
CA SER A 247 1.41 25.35 -24.80
C SER A 247 1.24 24.19 -23.80
N GLN A 248 0.48 24.51 -22.75
CA GLN A 248 -0.14 23.58 -21.83
C GLN A 248 -0.95 22.51 -22.59
N LYS A 249 -0.33 21.35 -22.85
CA LYS A 249 -1.01 20.11 -23.15
C LYS A 249 -0.58 19.11 -22.09
N MET A 250 -1.57 18.56 -21.40
CA MET A 250 -1.35 17.38 -20.55
C MET A 250 -0.63 16.30 -21.37
N PRO A 251 0.37 15.61 -20.81
CA PRO A 251 0.99 14.50 -21.51
C PRO A 251 -0.05 13.41 -21.78
N GLN A 252 -0.15 12.97 -23.02
CA GLN A 252 -0.90 11.77 -23.40
C GLN A 252 -0.12 10.57 -22.84
N THR A 253 -0.66 9.95 -21.80
CA THR A 253 -0.19 8.66 -21.30
C THR A 253 -0.80 7.56 -22.15
N ASP A 254 0.04 6.79 -22.84
CA ASP A 254 -0.41 5.57 -23.51
C ASP A 254 -0.77 4.53 -22.45
N ALA A 255 -2.07 4.37 -22.21
CA ALA A 255 -2.59 3.35 -21.33
C ALA A 255 -2.73 2.03 -22.12
N GLN A 256 -1.91 1.03 -21.77
CA GLN A 256 -2.11 -0.32 -22.27
C GLN A 256 -2.93 -1.14 -21.26
N LEU A 257 -4.08 -1.62 -21.70
CA LEU A 257 -4.91 -2.55 -20.96
C LEU A 257 -4.33 -3.96 -21.17
N VAL A 258 -3.70 -4.52 -20.16
CA VAL A 258 -3.23 -5.90 -20.20
C VAL A 258 -4.30 -6.82 -19.64
N TYR A 259 -4.95 -7.56 -20.51
CA TYR A 259 -5.91 -8.60 -20.16
C TYR A 259 -5.18 -9.93 -20.01
N SER A 260 -5.08 -10.47 -18.81
CA SER A 260 -4.61 -11.84 -18.58
C SER A 260 -5.82 -12.72 -18.29
N ALA A 261 -6.20 -13.51 -19.28
CA ALA A 261 -7.21 -14.56 -19.10
C ALA A 261 -6.57 -15.74 -18.34
N PRO A 262 -7.29 -16.39 -17.40
CA PRO A 262 -6.79 -17.61 -16.78
C PRO A 262 -6.69 -18.71 -17.82
N ASN A 263 -5.50 -19.34 -17.90
CA ASN A 263 -5.36 -20.58 -18.65
C ASN A 263 -6.34 -21.62 -18.11
N ARG A 264 -7.25 -22.07 -18.97
CA ARG A 264 -8.07 -23.27 -18.71
C ARG A 264 -7.16 -24.49 -18.78
N MET A 265 -6.98 -25.18 -17.68
CA MET A 265 -6.85 -26.64 -17.61
C MET A 265 -7.76 -27.13 -16.51
#